data_e49c12a362a323752af13d62a6569fac
#
_entry.id   e49c12a362a323752af13d62a6569fac
#
_cell.length_a   1.000
_cell.length_b   1.000
_cell.length_c   1.000
_cell.angle_alpha   90.00
_cell.angle_beta   90.00
_cell.angle_gamma   90.00
#
_symmetry.space_group_name_H-M   'P 1'
#
loop_
_entity.id
_entity.type
_entity.pdbx_description
1 polymer ?
#
loop_
_entity_poly.entity_id
_entity_poly.type
_entity_poly.pdbx_seq_one_letter_code
_entity_poly.pdbx_strand_id
1 'polypeptide(L)'
;MDIEKIKETPIADFLSRLGFHPVKRRGAVLWYHAPYRGDKSPSFKLDTRKEKWFDFGMGEGGDIFTLAGKLIPSNDFIRQAQYITETMNLPMPEIKGTEYLKDLPDEEPLFSNVEVLALGHYALRQYLTERTIPFEVASRYCKELHYDLHSKRYFAIGFPNDKGGYEVRNKFFKGCVAPKGTTFIKAGNEPGRECNVFEGFFDFLSAVAINHDAAQKDNLVLNSIIYLRKSTDFLSQYDLIHAYLDNDGAGRKAVQTLKDGLGEKVIDHTADYKGCKDLNEFLVKNQQNINNNQKTTNNESNINNEECNEELSEDGLHGSRRVLHRCLR
;
A
#
# COMPACT_ATOMS: atom_id res chain seq x y z
N MET A 1 -25.56 -17.83 -20.23
CA MET A 1 -25.34 -18.52 -18.97
C MET A 1 -25.03 -17.48 -17.92
N ASP A 2 -25.65 -17.65 -16.80
CA ASP A 2 -25.68 -16.66 -15.72
C ASP A 2 -24.39 -16.69 -14.91
N ILE A 3 -23.77 -15.57 -14.67
CA ILE A 3 -22.61 -15.42 -13.76
C ILE A 3 -22.92 -16.03 -12.39
N GLU A 4 -24.19 -15.98 -11.98
CA GLU A 4 -24.68 -16.62 -10.76
C GLU A 4 -24.35 -18.12 -10.72
N LYS A 5 -24.47 -18.85 -11.83
CA LYS A 5 -24.10 -20.28 -11.89
C LYS A 5 -22.60 -20.52 -11.67
N ILE A 6 -21.75 -19.59 -12.08
CA ILE A 6 -20.30 -19.65 -11.79
C ILE A 6 -20.06 -19.37 -10.31
N LYS A 7 -20.79 -18.42 -9.72
CA LYS A 7 -20.71 -18.10 -8.28
C LYS A 7 -21.18 -19.27 -7.40
N GLU A 8 -22.16 -20.04 -7.87
CA GLU A 8 -22.68 -21.22 -7.17
C GLU A 8 -21.74 -22.43 -7.23
N THR A 9 -20.67 -22.37 -8.03
CA THR A 9 -19.68 -23.45 -8.12
C THR A 9 -18.97 -23.63 -6.79
N PRO A 10 -19.04 -24.83 -6.18
CA PRO A 10 -18.36 -25.09 -4.92
C PRO A 10 -16.85 -24.94 -5.07
N ILE A 11 -16.23 -24.09 -4.24
CA ILE A 11 -14.76 -23.86 -4.27
C ILE A 11 -14.00 -25.17 -3.99
N ALA A 12 -14.56 -26.05 -3.14
CA ALA A 12 -13.96 -27.35 -2.87
C ALA A 12 -13.86 -28.23 -4.12
N ASP A 13 -14.88 -28.22 -4.97
CA ASP A 13 -14.91 -29.00 -6.22
C ASP A 13 -13.95 -28.41 -7.25
N PHE A 14 -13.91 -27.08 -7.35
CA PHE A 14 -12.96 -26.36 -8.19
C PHE A 14 -11.51 -26.68 -7.81
N LEU A 15 -11.17 -26.64 -6.51
CA LEU A 15 -9.85 -27.02 -6.01
C LEU A 15 -9.53 -28.49 -6.27
N SER A 16 -10.50 -29.40 -6.09
CA SER A 16 -10.34 -30.83 -6.33
C SER A 16 -10.02 -31.14 -7.79
N ARG A 17 -10.66 -30.44 -8.74
CA ARG A 17 -10.37 -30.58 -10.17
C ARG A 17 -8.98 -30.12 -10.57
N LEU A 18 -8.44 -29.14 -9.82
CA LEU A 18 -7.07 -28.66 -9.97
C LEU A 18 -6.03 -29.53 -9.22
N GLY A 19 -6.48 -30.63 -8.57
CA GLY A 19 -5.61 -31.54 -7.84
C GLY A 19 -5.29 -31.12 -6.41
N PHE A 20 -5.94 -30.09 -5.87
CA PHE A 20 -5.77 -29.67 -4.50
C PHE A 20 -6.79 -30.34 -3.58
N HIS A 21 -6.31 -31.05 -2.57
CA HIS A 21 -7.15 -31.77 -1.62
C HIS A 21 -6.99 -31.21 -0.21
N PRO A 22 -8.06 -31.20 0.62
CA PRO A 22 -7.97 -30.71 1.97
C PRO A 22 -7.10 -31.62 2.85
N VAL A 23 -6.21 -31.00 3.61
CA VAL A 23 -5.35 -31.69 4.59
C VAL A 23 -6.11 -31.96 5.89
N LYS A 24 -7.09 -31.10 6.23
CA LYS A 24 -7.89 -31.22 7.44
C LYS A 24 -9.31 -30.73 7.21
N ARG A 25 -10.27 -31.41 7.84
CA ARG A 25 -11.70 -31.01 7.82
C ARG A 25 -12.22 -30.86 9.26
N ARG A 26 -12.98 -29.79 9.51
CA ARG A 26 -13.72 -29.59 10.76
C ARG A 26 -15.11 -29.04 10.45
N GLY A 27 -16.09 -29.92 10.42
CA GLY A 27 -17.45 -29.61 9.97
C GLY A 27 -17.48 -29.11 8.52
N ALA A 28 -17.98 -27.92 8.28
CA ALA A 28 -18.01 -27.28 6.98
C ALA A 28 -16.72 -26.52 6.62
N VAL A 29 -15.72 -26.56 7.48
CA VAL A 29 -14.44 -25.88 7.26
C VAL A 29 -13.40 -26.88 6.77
N LEU A 30 -12.81 -26.57 5.62
CA LEU A 30 -11.71 -27.32 5.02
C LEU A 30 -10.42 -26.53 5.11
N TRP A 31 -9.30 -27.22 5.33
CA TRP A 31 -7.97 -26.61 5.38
C TRP A 31 -7.09 -27.22 4.30
N TYR A 32 -6.39 -26.38 3.56
CA TYR A 32 -5.49 -26.75 2.47
C TYR A 32 -4.13 -26.10 2.68
N HIS A 33 -3.10 -26.61 2.01
CA HIS A 33 -1.95 -25.80 1.65
C HIS A 33 -2.41 -24.78 0.61
N ALA A 34 -1.89 -23.54 0.66
CA ALA A 34 -2.30 -22.50 -0.27
C ALA A 34 -2.03 -22.91 -1.72
N PRO A 35 -3.04 -22.94 -2.61
CA PRO A 35 -2.92 -23.53 -3.95
C PRO A 35 -2.10 -22.71 -4.96
N TYR A 36 -1.77 -21.47 -4.62
CA TYR A 36 -1.11 -20.52 -5.54
C TYR A 36 0.29 -20.08 -5.03
N ARG A 37 0.81 -20.69 -3.96
CA ARG A 37 2.14 -20.45 -3.42
C ARG A 37 2.72 -21.66 -2.71
N GLY A 38 4.03 -21.65 -2.46
CA GLY A 38 4.64 -22.64 -1.57
C GLY A 38 4.14 -22.45 -0.13
N ASP A 39 3.49 -23.48 0.42
CA ASP A 39 2.95 -23.47 1.78
C ASP A 39 3.44 -24.71 2.55
N LYS A 40 4.18 -24.49 3.64
CA LYS A 40 4.72 -25.59 4.46
C LYS A 40 3.72 -26.07 5.52
N SER A 41 2.74 -25.25 5.86
CA SER A 41 1.71 -25.55 6.86
C SER A 41 0.34 -25.19 6.29
N PRO A 42 -0.70 -26.03 6.47
CA PRO A 42 -2.04 -25.73 5.94
C PRO A 42 -2.56 -24.40 6.51
N SER A 43 -2.49 -23.35 5.72
CA SER A 43 -2.90 -21.98 6.12
C SER A 43 -4.07 -21.43 5.31
N PHE A 44 -4.49 -22.16 4.27
CA PHE A 44 -5.64 -21.79 3.45
C PHE A 44 -6.91 -22.45 3.99
N LYS A 45 -7.84 -21.65 4.47
CA LYS A 45 -9.12 -22.07 5.06
C LYS A 45 -10.26 -21.80 4.07
N LEU A 46 -11.12 -22.79 3.84
CA LEU A 46 -12.36 -22.68 3.07
C LEU A 46 -13.56 -22.95 3.98
N ASP A 47 -14.52 -22.05 4.01
CA ASP A 47 -15.86 -22.27 4.61
C ASP A 47 -16.83 -22.64 3.49
N THR A 48 -17.20 -23.92 3.40
CA THR A 48 -18.08 -24.45 2.32
C THR A 48 -19.55 -24.06 2.46
N ARG A 49 -19.99 -23.44 3.57
CA ARG A 49 -21.35 -22.89 3.69
C ARG A 49 -21.45 -21.47 3.15
N LYS A 50 -20.33 -20.74 3.23
CA LYS A 50 -20.25 -19.35 2.75
C LYS A 50 -19.61 -19.26 1.37
N GLU A 51 -19.03 -20.35 0.88
CA GLU A 51 -18.21 -20.38 -0.32
C GLU A 51 -17.18 -19.24 -0.32
N LYS A 52 -16.47 -19.09 0.82
CA LYS A 52 -15.43 -18.11 1.03
C LYS A 52 -14.18 -18.77 1.58
N TRP A 53 -13.04 -18.31 1.07
CA TRP A 53 -11.74 -18.75 1.53
C TRP A 53 -10.98 -17.63 2.23
N PHE A 54 -10.01 -18.02 3.04
CA PHE A 54 -9.07 -17.10 3.69
C PHE A 54 -7.70 -17.78 3.85
N ASP A 55 -6.64 -17.13 3.34
CA ASP A 55 -5.25 -17.54 3.53
C ASP A 55 -4.62 -16.77 4.69
N PHE A 56 -4.40 -17.44 5.80
CA PHE A 56 -3.79 -16.84 6.99
C PHE A 56 -2.31 -16.49 6.79
N GLY A 57 -1.63 -17.14 5.84
CA GLY A 57 -0.23 -16.83 5.52
C GLY A 57 -0.07 -15.51 4.79
N MET A 58 -1.07 -15.11 3.99
CA MET A 58 -1.07 -13.85 3.21
C MET A 58 -1.98 -12.79 3.81
N GLY A 59 -2.88 -13.17 4.76
CA GLY A 59 -3.89 -12.26 5.30
C GLY A 59 -4.98 -11.86 4.29
N GLU A 60 -5.22 -12.68 3.27
CA GLU A 60 -6.13 -12.42 2.17
C GLU A 60 -7.23 -13.46 2.09
N GLY A 61 -8.38 -13.09 1.53
CA GLY A 61 -9.51 -13.98 1.35
C GLY A 61 -10.45 -13.52 0.24
N GLY A 62 -11.44 -14.37 -0.08
CA GLY A 62 -12.41 -14.03 -1.11
C GLY A 62 -13.33 -15.18 -1.52
N ASP A 63 -13.80 -15.13 -2.76
CA ASP A 63 -14.67 -16.11 -3.41
C ASP A 63 -13.93 -16.89 -4.51
N ILE A 64 -14.69 -17.64 -5.32
CA ILE A 64 -14.14 -18.45 -6.40
C ILE A 64 -13.42 -17.60 -7.46
N PHE A 65 -13.92 -16.39 -7.79
CA PHE A 65 -13.28 -15.51 -8.78
C PHE A 65 -11.95 -14.97 -8.28
N THR A 66 -11.92 -14.49 -7.03
CA THR A 66 -10.69 -14.02 -6.41
C THR A 66 -9.66 -15.15 -6.28
N LEU A 67 -10.09 -16.38 -6.01
CA LEU A 67 -9.22 -17.56 -6.00
C LEU A 67 -8.68 -17.86 -7.38
N ALA A 68 -9.54 -17.88 -8.39
CA ALA A 68 -9.14 -18.06 -9.78
C ALA A 68 -8.11 -17.02 -10.22
N GLY A 69 -8.33 -15.75 -9.82
CA GLY A 69 -7.40 -14.66 -10.08
C GLY A 69 -6.03 -14.86 -9.46
N LYS A 70 -5.95 -15.50 -8.28
CA LYS A 70 -4.67 -15.89 -7.66
C LYS A 70 -3.96 -17.02 -8.40
N LEU A 71 -4.72 -18.00 -8.88
CA LEU A 71 -4.19 -19.16 -9.60
C LEU A 71 -3.62 -18.82 -10.97
N ILE A 72 -4.27 -17.89 -11.71
CA ILE A 72 -3.85 -17.45 -13.06
C ILE A 72 -3.17 -16.08 -13.06
N PRO A 73 -2.65 -15.55 -11.96
CA PRO A 73 -2.27 -14.16 -11.65
C PRO A 73 -2.96 -13.09 -12.52
N SER A 74 -4.29 -13.01 -12.44
CA SER A 74 -5.09 -12.10 -13.25
C SER A 74 -6.20 -11.43 -12.43
N ASN A 75 -6.31 -10.10 -12.57
CA ASN A 75 -7.41 -9.33 -11.99
C ASN A 75 -8.54 -9.08 -13.02
N ASP A 76 -8.44 -9.70 -14.19
CA ASP A 76 -9.47 -9.63 -15.24
C ASP A 76 -10.58 -10.63 -14.92
N PHE A 77 -11.77 -10.12 -14.61
CA PHE A 77 -12.95 -10.91 -14.28
C PHE A 77 -13.34 -11.90 -15.38
N ILE A 78 -13.20 -11.50 -16.65
CA ILE A 78 -13.52 -12.38 -17.78
C ILE A 78 -12.57 -13.57 -17.83
N ARG A 79 -11.27 -13.34 -17.64
CA ARG A 79 -10.27 -14.40 -17.57
C ARG A 79 -10.49 -15.33 -16.37
N GLN A 80 -10.87 -14.77 -15.22
CA GLN A 80 -11.21 -15.56 -14.04
C GLN A 80 -12.42 -16.45 -14.30
N ALA A 81 -13.49 -15.89 -14.90
CA ALA A 81 -14.68 -16.65 -15.28
C ALA A 81 -14.37 -17.75 -16.31
N GLN A 82 -13.57 -17.44 -17.33
CA GLN A 82 -13.10 -18.41 -18.33
C GLN A 82 -12.35 -19.58 -17.66
N TYR A 83 -11.40 -19.27 -16.79
CA TYR A 83 -10.61 -20.28 -16.10
C TYR A 83 -11.47 -21.19 -15.22
N ILE A 84 -12.47 -20.65 -14.52
CA ILE A 84 -13.41 -21.43 -13.73
C ILE A 84 -14.25 -22.34 -14.62
N THR A 85 -14.83 -21.78 -15.70
CA THR A 85 -15.69 -22.55 -16.61
C THR A 85 -14.95 -23.66 -17.35
N GLU A 86 -13.72 -23.39 -17.80
CA GLU A 86 -12.86 -24.41 -18.42
C GLU A 86 -12.49 -25.51 -17.41
N THR A 87 -12.06 -25.14 -16.19
CA THR A 87 -11.71 -26.10 -15.13
C THR A 87 -12.90 -26.97 -14.75
N MET A 88 -14.09 -26.39 -14.66
CA MET A 88 -15.30 -27.07 -14.23
C MET A 88 -16.07 -27.72 -15.37
N ASN A 89 -15.58 -27.58 -16.60
CA ASN A 89 -16.25 -28.06 -17.81
C ASN A 89 -17.69 -27.54 -17.97
N LEU A 90 -17.87 -26.26 -17.60
CA LEU A 90 -19.13 -25.53 -17.72
C LEU A 90 -19.22 -24.87 -19.11
N PRO A 91 -20.42 -24.69 -19.69
CA PRO A 91 -20.54 -23.94 -20.93
C PRO A 91 -20.11 -22.47 -20.69
N MET A 92 -19.29 -21.97 -21.62
CA MET A 92 -18.81 -20.57 -21.57
C MET A 92 -20.00 -19.60 -21.57
N PRO A 93 -20.01 -18.60 -20.72
CA PRO A 93 -20.99 -17.54 -20.77
C PRO A 93 -20.82 -16.74 -22.05
N GLU A 94 -21.90 -16.51 -22.82
CA GLU A 94 -21.91 -15.49 -23.87
C GLU A 94 -21.80 -14.12 -23.22
N ILE A 95 -20.59 -13.58 -23.13
CA ILE A 95 -20.32 -12.24 -22.60
C ILE A 95 -20.59 -11.27 -23.75
N LYS A 96 -21.84 -10.84 -23.89
CA LYS A 96 -22.16 -9.65 -24.69
C LYS A 96 -21.68 -8.42 -23.91
N GLY A 97 -20.74 -7.68 -24.52
CA GLY A 97 -19.99 -6.60 -23.88
C GLY A 97 -20.82 -5.62 -23.06
N THR A 98 -20.17 -4.87 -22.20
CA THR A 98 -20.58 -3.71 -21.37
C THR A 98 -21.96 -3.67 -20.70
N GLU A 99 -22.94 -4.42 -21.13
CA GLU A 99 -24.27 -4.49 -20.48
C GLU A 99 -24.27 -5.31 -19.17
N TYR A 100 -23.33 -6.24 -19.01
CA TYR A 100 -23.24 -7.08 -17.80
C TYR A 100 -22.80 -6.33 -16.54
N LEU A 101 -22.22 -5.14 -16.68
CA LEU A 101 -21.88 -4.31 -15.54
C LEU A 101 -23.08 -3.51 -15.00
N LYS A 102 -24.23 -3.52 -15.70
CA LYS A 102 -25.46 -2.81 -15.29
C LYS A 102 -26.44 -3.65 -14.48
N ASP A 103 -26.36 -4.99 -14.58
CA ASP A 103 -27.31 -5.92 -13.95
C ASP A 103 -26.73 -6.70 -12.76
N LEU A 104 -25.52 -6.36 -12.29
CA LEU A 104 -25.13 -6.77 -10.95
C LEU A 104 -26.05 -6.04 -9.98
N PRO A 105 -26.77 -6.76 -9.08
CA PRO A 105 -27.48 -6.07 -8.00
C PRO A 105 -26.45 -5.13 -7.37
N ASP A 106 -26.84 -3.88 -7.16
CA ASP A 106 -26.03 -2.94 -6.38
C ASP A 106 -25.63 -3.66 -5.11
N GLU A 107 -24.42 -4.25 -5.08
CA GLU A 107 -23.86 -4.70 -3.83
C GLU A 107 -23.86 -3.46 -2.98
N GLU A 108 -24.58 -3.51 -1.86
CA GLU A 108 -24.59 -2.38 -0.90
C GLU A 108 -23.14 -1.94 -0.77
N PRO A 109 -22.86 -0.65 -1.01
CA PRO A 109 -21.47 -0.20 -1.07
C PRO A 109 -20.80 -0.65 0.23
N LEU A 110 -19.68 -1.35 0.10
CA LEU A 110 -18.91 -1.87 1.24
C LEU A 110 -18.75 -0.81 2.34
N PHE A 111 -18.69 0.47 1.93
CA PHE A 111 -18.67 1.65 2.77
C PHE A 111 -19.98 2.42 2.63
N SER A 112 -20.70 2.60 3.74
CA SER A 112 -21.91 3.41 3.80
C SER A 112 -21.72 4.60 4.76
N ASN A 113 -22.62 5.59 4.71
CA ASN A 113 -22.59 6.78 5.56
C ASN A 113 -21.22 7.48 5.58
N VAL A 114 -20.63 7.66 4.38
CA VAL A 114 -19.31 8.28 4.23
C VAL A 114 -19.40 9.78 4.46
N GLU A 115 -18.70 10.26 5.47
CA GLU A 115 -18.52 11.69 5.78
C GLU A 115 -17.08 12.08 5.50
N VAL A 116 -16.90 13.22 4.82
CA VAL A 116 -15.57 13.76 4.46
C VAL A 116 -15.32 15.02 5.26
N LEU A 117 -14.32 15.01 6.11
CA LEU A 117 -13.99 16.09 7.02
C LEU A 117 -12.56 16.59 6.78
N ALA A 118 -12.22 17.74 7.34
CA ALA A 118 -10.82 18.17 7.42
C ALA A 118 -10.04 17.18 8.31
N LEU A 119 -8.84 16.82 7.85
CA LEU A 119 -7.98 15.89 8.60
C LEU A 119 -7.61 16.48 9.96
N GLY A 120 -7.95 15.80 11.06
CA GLY A 120 -7.78 16.35 12.40
C GLY A 120 -7.73 15.35 13.54
N HIS A 121 -8.29 14.16 13.39
CA HIS A 121 -8.40 13.15 14.44
C HIS A 121 -7.05 12.74 15.02
N TYR A 122 -6.94 12.74 16.35
CA TYR A 122 -5.68 12.47 17.06
C TYR A 122 -5.00 11.15 16.64
N ALA A 123 -5.77 10.05 16.54
CA ALA A 123 -5.21 8.75 16.17
C ALA A 123 -4.67 8.73 14.72
N LEU A 124 -5.26 9.53 13.81
CA LEU A 124 -4.74 9.66 12.44
C LEU A 124 -3.47 10.52 12.41
N ARG A 125 -3.41 11.57 13.24
CA ARG A 125 -2.16 12.35 13.42
C ARG A 125 -1.04 11.49 13.97
N GLN A 126 -1.32 10.66 14.98
CA GLN A 126 -0.36 9.71 15.53
C GLN A 126 0.10 8.70 14.46
N TYR A 127 -0.82 8.17 13.66
CA TYR A 127 -0.47 7.27 12.56
C TYR A 127 0.42 7.95 11.51
N LEU A 128 0.17 9.21 11.15
CA LEU A 128 1.05 9.99 10.28
C LEU A 128 2.45 10.15 10.89
N THR A 129 2.54 10.42 12.18
CA THR A 129 3.82 10.50 12.90
C THR A 129 4.57 9.16 12.86
N GLU A 130 3.88 8.03 13.09
CA GLU A 130 4.46 6.69 12.96
C GLU A 130 4.98 6.41 11.53
N ARG A 131 4.36 7.03 10.52
CA ARG A 131 4.75 6.95 9.11
C ARG A 131 5.72 8.05 8.69
N THR A 132 6.16 8.87 9.64
CA THR A 132 7.10 10.00 9.43
C THR A 132 6.59 11.01 8.38
N ILE A 133 5.27 11.18 8.29
CA ILE A 133 4.63 12.17 7.41
C ILE A 133 4.24 13.39 8.23
N PRO A 134 4.76 14.60 7.92
CA PRO A 134 4.33 15.83 8.55
C PRO A 134 2.83 16.07 8.34
N PHE A 135 2.15 16.49 9.40
CA PHE A 135 0.70 16.75 9.34
C PHE A 135 0.35 17.80 8.27
N GLU A 136 1.17 18.82 8.12
CA GLU A 136 1.02 19.91 7.16
C GLU A 136 1.07 19.38 5.71
N VAL A 137 1.91 18.38 5.44
CA VAL A 137 1.96 17.71 4.15
C VAL A 137 0.69 16.90 3.93
N ALA A 138 0.32 16.03 4.88
CA ALA A 138 -0.86 15.19 4.74
C ALA A 138 -2.15 16.00 4.61
N SER A 139 -2.32 17.09 5.37
CA SER A 139 -3.54 17.92 5.37
C SER A 139 -3.80 18.65 4.06
N ARG A 140 -2.77 18.84 3.22
CA ARG A 140 -2.93 19.44 1.88
C ARG A 140 -3.60 18.49 0.90
N TYR A 141 -3.32 17.21 0.99
CA TYR A 141 -3.70 16.21 -0.01
C TYR A 141 -4.74 15.22 0.50
N CYS A 142 -4.91 15.10 1.81
CA CYS A 142 -5.79 14.11 2.41
C CYS A 142 -6.95 14.74 3.17
N LYS A 143 -7.98 13.95 3.37
CA LYS A 143 -9.15 14.24 4.19
C LYS A 143 -9.25 13.22 5.31
N GLU A 144 -10.08 13.50 6.29
CA GLU A 144 -10.54 12.52 7.25
C GLU A 144 -11.87 11.95 6.77
N LEU A 145 -11.96 10.64 6.66
CA LEU A 145 -13.18 9.96 6.29
C LEU A 145 -13.73 9.20 7.49
N HIS A 146 -15.01 9.41 7.79
CA HIS A 146 -15.80 8.58 8.68
C HIS A 146 -16.77 7.77 7.85
N TYR A 147 -16.88 6.48 8.10
CA TYR A 147 -17.71 5.57 7.30
C TYR A 147 -18.18 4.38 8.12
N ASP A 148 -19.27 3.78 7.69
CA ASP A 148 -19.75 2.52 8.25
C ASP A 148 -19.26 1.36 7.38
N LEU A 149 -18.77 0.30 8.03
CA LEU A 149 -18.34 -0.95 7.42
C LEU A 149 -18.89 -2.09 8.29
N HIS A 150 -19.72 -2.96 7.70
CA HIS A 150 -20.41 -4.03 8.44
C HIS A 150 -21.10 -3.53 9.73
N SER A 151 -21.86 -2.43 9.61
CA SER A 151 -22.61 -1.79 10.71
C SER A 151 -21.75 -1.26 11.86
N LYS A 152 -20.47 -1.02 11.65
CA LYS A 152 -19.55 -0.39 12.61
C LYS A 152 -18.98 0.88 12.04
N ARG A 153 -18.91 1.92 12.87
CA ARG A 153 -18.31 3.21 12.49
C ARG A 153 -16.80 3.14 12.57
N TYR A 154 -16.15 3.61 11.51
CA TYR A 154 -14.68 3.68 11.38
C TYR A 154 -14.28 5.06 10.89
N PHE A 155 -12.99 5.35 11.03
CA PHE A 155 -12.37 6.54 10.47
C PHE A 155 -10.99 6.20 9.88
N ALA A 156 -10.60 6.95 8.83
CA ALA A 156 -9.33 6.77 8.15
C ALA A 156 -8.86 8.06 7.49
N ILE A 157 -7.59 8.10 7.12
CA ILE A 157 -7.05 9.06 6.17
C ILE A 157 -7.60 8.69 4.80
N GLY A 158 -8.26 9.63 4.12
CA GLY A 158 -8.76 9.50 2.77
C GLY A 158 -7.94 10.33 1.79
N PHE A 159 -7.42 9.68 0.76
CA PHE A 159 -6.74 10.35 -0.33
C PHE A 159 -7.65 10.34 -1.56
N PRO A 160 -8.10 11.51 -2.05
CA PRO A 160 -9.07 11.59 -3.13
C PRO A 160 -8.46 11.11 -4.45
N ASN A 161 -9.28 10.50 -5.30
CA ASN A 161 -8.90 10.12 -6.65
C ASN A 161 -9.68 10.90 -7.72
N ASP A 162 -9.22 10.83 -8.96
CA ASP A 162 -9.77 11.59 -10.09
C ASP A 162 -11.19 11.19 -10.49
N LYS A 163 -11.71 10.09 -9.92
CA LYS A 163 -13.07 9.60 -10.17
C LYS A 163 -14.06 9.96 -9.06
N GLY A 164 -13.63 10.71 -8.05
CA GLY A 164 -14.46 11.10 -6.91
C GLY A 164 -14.53 10.08 -5.79
N GLY A 165 -13.73 9.00 -5.83
CA GLY A 165 -13.55 8.08 -4.71
C GLY A 165 -12.35 8.46 -3.85
N TYR A 166 -12.06 7.62 -2.85
CA TYR A 166 -10.95 7.82 -1.92
C TYR A 166 -10.18 6.52 -1.66
N GLU A 167 -8.87 6.55 -1.75
CA GLU A 167 -8.05 5.53 -1.09
C GLU A 167 -8.05 5.81 0.41
N VAL A 168 -8.36 4.80 1.23
CA VAL A 168 -8.47 4.97 2.68
C VAL A 168 -7.41 4.16 3.41
N ARG A 169 -6.81 4.78 4.42
CA ARG A 169 -5.75 4.16 5.22
C ARG A 169 -5.82 4.58 6.68
N ASN A 170 -5.71 3.62 7.57
CA ASN A 170 -5.36 3.84 8.96
C ASN A 170 -4.36 2.77 9.42
N LYS A 171 -4.02 2.72 10.70
CA LYS A 171 -3.05 1.76 11.25
C LYS A 171 -3.42 0.30 10.97
N PHE A 172 -4.71 -0.02 10.87
CA PHE A 172 -5.23 -1.40 10.84
C PHE A 172 -5.89 -1.77 9.50
N PHE A 173 -6.13 -0.79 8.63
CA PHE A 173 -6.93 -0.99 7.44
C PHE A 173 -6.41 -0.22 6.23
N LYS A 174 -6.46 -0.87 5.07
CA LYS A 174 -6.27 -0.29 3.74
C LYS A 174 -7.45 -0.67 2.87
N GLY A 175 -8.06 0.30 2.21
CA GLY A 175 -9.20 0.07 1.32
C GLY A 175 -9.43 1.23 0.36
N CYS A 176 -10.57 1.19 -0.32
CA CYS A 176 -10.99 2.24 -1.24
C CYS A 176 -12.49 2.47 -1.10
N VAL A 177 -12.89 3.70 -0.84
CA VAL A 177 -14.27 4.16 -1.03
C VAL A 177 -14.44 4.42 -2.52
N ALA A 178 -15.31 3.64 -3.14
CA ALA A 178 -15.54 3.66 -4.59
C ALA A 178 -15.99 5.05 -5.12
N PRO A 179 -15.72 5.33 -6.39
CA PRO A 179 -15.04 4.50 -7.38
C PRO A 179 -13.52 4.53 -7.23
N LYS A 180 -12.84 3.42 -7.59
CA LYS A 180 -11.39 3.35 -7.56
C LYS A 180 -10.78 4.02 -8.80
N GLY A 181 -9.69 4.76 -8.61
CA GLY A 181 -9.02 5.50 -9.68
C GLY A 181 -7.61 5.92 -9.33
N THR A 182 -6.92 6.48 -10.32
CA THR A 182 -5.65 7.22 -10.12
C THR A 182 -5.91 8.56 -9.45
N THR A 183 -4.85 9.18 -8.95
CA THR A 183 -4.88 10.58 -8.52
C THR A 183 -3.80 11.35 -9.26
N PHE A 184 -4.20 12.36 -10.01
CA PHE A 184 -3.29 13.27 -10.68
C PHE A 184 -3.23 14.59 -9.92
N ILE A 185 -2.01 15.02 -9.57
CA ILE A 185 -1.74 16.26 -8.85
C ILE A 185 -0.84 17.12 -9.73
N LYS A 186 -1.42 18.19 -10.28
CA LYS A 186 -0.70 19.13 -11.13
C LYS A 186 0.14 20.09 -10.29
N ALA A 187 1.39 20.31 -10.67
CA ALA A 187 2.30 21.21 -9.97
C ALA A 187 1.96 22.69 -10.11
N GLY A 188 1.50 23.11 -11.29
CA GLY A 188 1.22 24.50 -11.62
C GLY A 188 0.16 24.65 -12.70
N ASN A 189 0.02 25.86 -13.24
CA ASN A 189 -0.95 26.15 -14.29
C ASN A 189 -0.48 25.69 -15.68
N GLU A 190 0.84 25.70 -15.93
CA GLU A 190 1.42 25.22 -17.18
C GLU A 190 1.60 23.71 -17.18
N PRO A 191 1.58 23.04 -18.35
CA PRO A 191 1.92 21.62 -18.45
C PRO A 191 3.34 21.37 -17.96
N GLY A 192 3.49 20.43 -17.00
CA GLY A 192 4.79 20.00 -16.53
C GLY A 192 5.55 19.24 -17.62
N ARG A 193 6.88 19.34 -17.61
CA ARG A 193 7.75 18.54 -18.48
C ARG A 193 8.13 17.19 -17.85
N GLU A 194 8.00 17.10 -16.54
CA GLU A 194 8.37 15.95 -15.74
C GLU A 194 7.19 15.50 -14.89
N CYS A 195 7.04 14.19 -14.74
CA CYS A 195 6.00 13.58 -13.92
C CYS A 195 6.58 12.53 -12.99
N ASN A 196 6.27 12.64 -11.70
CA ASN A 196 6.52 11.57 -10.74
C ASN A 196 5.38 10.56 -10.76
N VAL A 197 5.71 9.28 -10.72
CA VAL A 197 4.73 8.17 -10.68
C VAL A 197 4.94 7.38 -9.41
N PHE A 198 3.91 7.27 -8.57
CA PHE A 198 3.92 6.55 -7.31
C PHE A 198 2.92 5.38 -7.35
N GLU A 199 3.26 4.27 -6.67
CA GLU A 199 2.31 3.17 -6.53
C GLU A 199 1.18 3.51 -5.54
N GLY A 200 1.52 4.12 -4.40
CA GLY A 200 0.61 4.48 -3.35
C GLY A 200 0.76 5.92 -2.84
N PHE A 201 -0.28 6.44 -2.21
CA PHE A 201 -0.28 7.84 -1.76
C PHE A 201 0.67 8.11 -0.58
N PHE A 202 1.03 7.10 0.23
CA PHE A 202 2.03 7.29 1.27
C PHE A 202 3.43 7.52 0.69
N ASP A 203 3.75 6.92 -0.45
CA ASP A 203 5.01 7.16 -1.15
C ASP A 203 5.07 8.56 -1.73
N PHE A 204 3.97 9.03 -2.32
CA PHE A 204 3.81 10.43 -2.74
C PHE A 204 3.99 11.39 -1.56
N LEU A 205 3.30 11.19 -0.43
CA LEU A 205 3.45 12.02 0.75
C LEU A 205 4.88 11.98 1.31
N SER A 206 5.56 10.83 1.23
CA SER A 206 6.96 10.68 1.63
C SER A 206 7.89 11.47 0.74
N ALA A 207 7.69 11.42 -0.58
CA ALA A 207 8.48 12.21 -1.53
C ALA A 207 8.35 13.71 -1.25
N VAL A 208 7.13 14.20 -0.99
CA VAL A 208 6.87 15.59 -0.61
C VAL A 208 7.50 15.95 0.75
N ALA A 209 7.52 15.00 1.71
CA ALA A 209 8.13 15.22 3.02
C ALA A 209 9.66 15.25 2.98
N ILE A 210 10.29 14.43 2.13
CA ILE A 210 11.74 14.38 1.93
C ILE A 210 12.23 15.58 1.12
N ASN A 211 11.54 15.87 0.02
CA ASN A 211 11.95 16.87 -0.95
C ASN A 211 10.75 17.69 -1.43
N HIS A 212 10.72 18.97 -1.08
CA HIS A 212 9.67 19.88 -1.53
C HIS A 212 9.60 20.01 -3.06
N ASP A 213 10.67 19.69 -3.79
CA ASP A 213 10.66 19.71 -5.27
C ASP A 213 9.70 18.67 -5.87
N ALA A 214 9.41 17.58 -5.13
CA ALA A 214 8.40 16.62 -5.54
C ALA A 214 7.00 17.26 -5.68
N ALA A 215 6.70 18.28 -4.89
CA ALA A 215 5.46 19.04 -5.00
C ALA A 215 5.46 20.06 -6.17
N GLN A 216 6.61 20.32 -6.77
CA GLN A 216 6.77 21.26 -7.90
C GLN A 216 6.69 20.58 -9.28
N LYS A 217 6.62 19.26 -9.31
CA LYS A 217 6.42 18.44 -10.51
C LYS A 217 5.00 17.90 -10.55
N ASP A 218 4.53 17.55 -11.73
CA ASP A 218 3.30 16.79 -11.86
C ASP A 218 3.46 15.42 -11.21
N ASN A 219 2.41 14.94 -10.54
CA ASN A 219 2.46 13.67 -9.81
C ASN A 219 1.26 12.81 -10.17
N LEU A 220 1.52 11.57 -10.54
CA LEU A 220 0.52 10.54 -10.77
C LEU A 220 0.64 9.47 -9.68
N VAL A 221 -0.36 9.34 -8.85
CA VAL A 221 -0.48 8.26 -7.88
C VAL A 221 -1.41 7.20 -8.47
N LEU A 222 -0.87 6.00 -8.70
CA LEU A 222 -1.63 4.92 -9.34
C LEU A 222 -2.74 4.39 -8.44
N ASN A 223 -2.54 4.42 -7.10
CA ASN A 223 -3.43 3.81 -6.11
C ASN A 223 -3.61 2.29 -6.29
N SER A 224 -3.26 1.77 -7.45
CA SER A 224 -3.14 0.36 -7.78
C SER A 224 -2.35 0.19 -9.08
N ILE A 225 -1.45 -0.76 -9.10
CA ILE A 225 -0.58 -1.05 -10.26
C ILE A 225 -1.37 -1.43 -11.54
N ILE A 226 -2.63 -1.85 -11.40
CA ILE A 226 -3.51 -2.18 -12.52
C ILE A 226 -3.77 -0.98 -13.45
N TYR A 227 -3.66 0.25 -12.92
CA TYR A 227 -3.87 1.47 -13.70
C TYR A 227 -2.65 1.87 -14.53
N LEU A 228 -1.48 1.28 -14.30
CA LEU A 228 -0.25 1.64 -14.97
C LEU A 228 -0.37 1.63 -16.49
N ARG A 229 -0.85 0.52 -17.07
CA ARG A 229 -1.01 0.40 -18.53
C ARG A 229 -1.94 1.44 -19.13
N LYS A 230 -3.02 1.78 -18.40
CA LYS A 230 -3.98 2.81 -18.84
C LYS A 230 -3.41 4.22 -18.73
N SER A 231 -2.38 4.40 -17.90
CA SER A 231 -1.72 5.68 -17.70
C SER A 231 -0.55 5.91 -18.67
N THR A 232 -0.12 4.89 -19.44
CA THR A 232 1.04 5.01 -20.32
C THR A 232 0.85 6.07 -21.40
N ASP A 233 -0.34 6.14 -22.02
CA ASP A 233 -0.65 7.15 -23.03
C ASP A 233 -0.62 8.56 -22.45
N PHE A 234 -1.19 8.73 -21.25
CA PHE A 234 -1.12 9.99 -20.51
C PHE A 234 0.33 10.38 -20.18
N LEU A 235 1.15 9.42 -19.71
CA LEU A 235 2.54 9.67 -19.37
C LEU A 235 3.43 9.95 -20.57
N SER A 236 3.06 9.53 -21.78
CA SER A 236 3.85 9.74 -23.01
C SER A 236 4.07 11.20 -23.36
N GLN A 237 3.20 12.11 -22.88
CA GLN A 237 3.31 13.57 -23.10
C GLN A 237 4.47 14.22 -22.31
N TYR A 238 5.02 13.57 -21.30
CA TYR A 238 6.12 14.09 -20.49
C TYR A 238 7.47 13.79 -21.13
N ASP A 239 8.44 14.66 -20.86
CA ASP A 239 9.84 14.47 -21.30
C ASP A 239 10.56 13.47 -20.39
N LEU A 240 10.29 13.54 -19.07
CA LEU A 240 10.85 12.65 -18.07
C LEU A 240 9.76 12.12 -17.11
N ILE A 241 9.91 10.86 -16.72
CA ILE A 241 9.01 10.16 -15.82
C ILE A 241 9.83 9.52 -14.71
N HIS A 242 9.64 10.00 -13.50
CA HIS A 242 10.32 9.51 -12.31
C HIS A 242 9.47 8.43 -11.63
N ALA A 243 9.87 7.17 -11.74
CA ALA A 243 9.11 6.04 -11.20
C ALA A 243 9.55 5.70 -9.77
N TYR A 244 8.66 5.89 -8.81
CA TYR A 244 8.78 5.52 -7.40
C TYR A 244 7.80 4.39 -7.08
N LEU A 245 8.11 3.18 -7.52
CA LEU A 245 7.26 1.99 -7.35
C LEU A 245 7.83 1.05 -6.30
N ASP A 246 7.01 0.12 -5.81
CA ASP A 246 7.43 -0.81 -4.75
C ASP A 246 8.62 -1.69 -5.19
N ASN A 247 9.55 -1.97 -4.30
CA ASN A 247 10.70 -2.87 -4.50
C ASN A 247 10.33 -4.36 -4.45
N ASP A 248 9.08 -4.71 -4.76
CA ASP A 248 8.63 -6.08 -4.84
C ASP A 248 8.56 -6.62 -6.29
N GLY A 249 8.07 -7.84 -6.48
CA GLY A 249 7.98 -8.46 -7.79
C GLY A 249 6.99 -7.75 -8.73
N ALA A 250 5.93 -7.14 -8.18
CA ALA A 250 4.92 -6.42 -8.96
C ALA A 250 5.45 -5.04 -9.39
N GLY A 251 6.07 -4.32 -8.46
CA GLY A 251 6.67 -3.01 -8.75
C GLY A 251 7.80 -3.10 -9.78
N ARG A 252 8.70 -4.09 -9.68
CA ARG A 252 9.74 -4.31 -10.70
C ARG A 252 9.18 -4.59 -12.09
N LYS A 253 8.10 -5.40 -12.20
CA LYS A 253 7.41 -5.63 -13.48
C LYS A 253 6.75 -4.35 -14.01
N ALA A 254 6.24 -3.53 -13.12
CA ALA A 254 5.64 -2.25 -13.48
C ALA A 254 6.67 -1.26 -14.01
N VAL A 255 7.85 -1.13 -13.38
CA VAL A 255 8.97 -0.34 -13.91
C VAL A 255 9.35 -0.83 -15.31
N GLN A 256 9.48 -2.14 -15.50
CA GLN A 256 9.78 -2.70 -16.81
C GLN A 256 8.69 -2.36 -17.84
N THR A 257 7.41 -2.46 -17.46
CA THR A 257 6.29 -2.08 -18.35
C THR A 257 6.34 -0.61 -18.75
N LEU A 258 6.72 0.30 -17.83
CA LEU A 258 6.94 1.71 -18.16
C LEU A 258 8.09 1.89 -19.15
N LYS A 259 9.23 1.24 -18.89
CA LYS A 259 10.41 1.29 -19.78
C LYS A 259 10.11 0.72 -21.16
N ASP A 260 9.38 -0.37 -21.24
CA ASP A 260 8.96 -0.98 -22.53
C ASP A 260 8.05 -0.03 -23.34
N GLY A 261 7.18 0.73 -22.69
CA GLY A 261 6.23 1.63 -23.34
C GLY A 261 6.78 3.04 -23.60
N LEU A 262 7.67 3.55 -22.76
CA LEU A 262 8.11 4.96 -22.75
C LEU A 262 9.62 5.15 -22.92
N GLY A 263 10.38 4.06 -22.93
CA GLY A 263 11.82 4.06 -23.23
C GLY A 263 12.66 4.85 -22.22
N GLU A 264 13.64 5.57 -22.76
CA GLU A 264 14.62 6.33 -21.97
C GLU A 264 14.05 7.51 -21.17
N LYS A 265 12.77 7.84 -21.36
CA LYS A 265 12.08 8.85 -20.55
C LYS A 265 11.87 8.41 -19.11
N VAL A 266 11.97 7.10 -18.80
CA VAL A 266 11.68 6.53 -17.49
C VAL A 266 12.95 6.43 -16.65
N ILE A 267 12.98 7.21 -15.57
CA ILE A 267 14.00 7.16 -14.53
C ILE A 267 13.47 6.32 -13.38
N ASP A 268 14.15 5.22 -13.10
CA ASP A 268 13.79 4.29 -12.03
C ASP A 268 14.47 4.69 -10.72
N HIS A 269 13.67 5.06 -9.72
CA HIS A 269 14.13 5.48 -8.40
C HIS A 269 14.09 4.36 -7.34
N THR A 270 13.78 3.12 -7.71
CA THR A 270 13.72 2.01 -6.74
C THR A 270 15.08 1.74 -6.08
N ALA A 271 16.19 2.10 -6.73
CA ALA A 271 17.53 1.99 -6.16
C ALA A 271 17.79 2.97 -5.01
N ASP A 272 17.11 4.13 -4.98
CA ASP A 272 17.31 5.17 -3.97
C ASP A 272 16.81 4.73 -2.57
N TYR A 273 15.89 3.76 -2.53
CA TYR A 273 15.37 3.13 -1.32
C TYR A 273 15.64 1.62 -1.28
N LYS A 274 16.81 1.20 -1.77
CA LYS A 274 17.25 -0.20 -1.73
C LYS A 274 17.22 -0.74 -0.30
N GLY A 275 16.68 -1.96 -0.13
CA GLY A 275 16.53 -2.61 1.19
C GLY A 275 15.27 -2.19 1.94
N CYS A 276 14.44 -1.34 1.35
CA CYS A 276 13.09 -1.03 1.80
C CYS A 276 12.08 -1.46 0.74
N LYS A 277 10.87 -1.79 1.16
CA LYS A 277 9.80 -2.19 0.25
C LYS A 277 9.37 -1.02 -0.62
N ASP A 278 9.18 0.15 0.01
CA ASP A 278 8.65 1.36 -0.61
C ASP A 278 9.38 2.60 -0.06
N LEU A 279 9.10 3.75 -0.65
CA LEU A 279 9.70 5.03 -0.26
C LEU A 279 9.31 5.45 1.15
N ASN A 280 8.10 5.12 1.59
CA ASN A 280 7.67 5.45 2.96
C ASN A 280 8.41 4.60 4.02
N GLU A 281 8.65 3.32 3.77
CA GLU A 281 9.46 2.50 4.67
C GLU A 281 10.89 3.05 4.80
N PHE A 282 11.47 3.51 3.70
CA PHE A 282 12.79 4.16 3.68
C PHE A 282 12.80 5.43 4.54
N LEU A 283 11.79 6.29 4.41
CA LEU A 283 11.67 7.50 5.21
C LEU A 283 11.59 7.19 6.71
N VAL A 284 10.77 6.21 7.09
CA VAL A 284 10.61 5.77 8.48
C VAL A 284 11.93 5.24 9.05
N LYS A 285 12.64 4.37 8.33
CA LYS A 285 13.93 3.81 8.77
C LYS A 285 14.99 4.89 8.95
N ASN A 286 15.08 5.84 8.02
CA ASN A 286 16.05 6.93 8.10
C ASN A 286 15.81 7.81 9.33
N GLN A 287 14.56 8.14 9.63
CA GLN A 287 14.24 8.93 10.82
C GLN A 287 14.58 8.18 12.12
N GLN A 288 14.35 6.87 12.17
CA GLN A 288 14.72 6.04 13.31
C GLN A 288 16.24 6.02 13.53
N ASN A 289 17.02 5.91 12.46
CA ASN A 289 18.49 5.92 12.52
C ASN A 289 19.02 7.27 13.05
N ILE A 290 18.46 8.39 12.57
CA ILE A 290 18.83 9.74 13.06
C ILE A 290 18.53 9.85 14.57
N ASN A 291 17.35 9.43 15.00
CA ASN A 291 16.95 9.50 16.40
C ASN A 291 17.84 8.62 17.32
N ASN A 292 18.24 7.43 16.83
CA ASN A 292 19.12 6.54 17.58
C ASN A 292 20.54 7.13 17.71
N ASN A 293 21.09 7.69 16.63
CA ASN A 293 22.40 8.32 16.65
C ASN A 293 22.43 9.53 17.62
N GLN A 294 21.37 10.34 17.64
CA GLN A 294 21.26 11.47 18.57
C GLN A 294 21.20 11.02 20.04
N LYS A 295 20.52 9.89 20.34
CA LYS A 295 20.50 9.33 21.70
C LYS A 295 21.86 8.83 22.13
N THR A 296 22.63 8.20 21.24
CA THR A 296 23.99 7.72 21.53
C THR A 296 24.91 8.90 21.83
N THR A 297 24.89 9.94 21.01
CA THR A 297 25.71 11.15 21.21
C THR A 297 25.38 11.88 22.51
N ASN A 298 24.09 11.97 22.87
CA ASN A 298 23.66 12.59 24.13
C ASN A 298 24.08 11.77 25.36
N ASN A 299 24.08 10.43 25.26
CA ASN A 299 24.55 9.56 26.34
C ASN A 299 26.07 9.68 26.53
N GLU A 300 26.85 9.72 25.44
CA GLU A 300 28.30 9.95 25.50
C GLU A 300 28.65 11.32 26.09
N SER A 301 27.87 12.35 25.76
CA SER A 301 28.03 13.69 26.31
C SER A 301 27.71 13.75 27.82
N ASN A 302 26.72 12.98 28.28
CA ASN A 302 26.35 12.89 29.70
C ASN A 302 27.40 12.11 30.50
N ILE A 303 27.94 11.00 29.98
CA ILE A 303 29.01 10.24 30.62
C ILE A 303 30.25 11.10 30.79
N ASN A 304 30.67 11.84 29.77
CA ASN A 304 31.81 12.72 29.81
C ASN A 304 31.61 13.90 30.82
N ASN A 305 30.36 14.36 31.02
CA ASN A 305 30.02 15.36 31.99
C ASN A 305 29.98 14.81 33.44
N GLU A 306 29.61 13.54 33.62
CA GLU A 306 29.65 12.86 34.93
C GLU A 306 31.11 12.57 35.35
N GLU A 307 31.96 12.06 34.44
CA GLU A 307 33.39 11.87 34.68
C GLU A 307 34.11 13.18 35.01
N CYS A 308 33.81 14.29 34.29
CA CYS A 308 34.35 15.61 34.64
C CYS A 308 33.88 16.14 36.02
N ASN A 309 32.67 15.77 36.46
CA ASN A 309 32.18 16.19 37.78
C ASN A 309 32.71 15.31 38.92
N GLU A 310 33.01 14.03 38.67
CA GLU A 310 33.66 13.16 39.65
C GLU A 310 35.14 13.55 39.87
N GLU A 311 35.90 13.87 38.81
CA GLU A 311 37.28 14.40 38.95
C GLU A 311 37.34 15.74 39.69
N LEU A 312 36.29 16.57 39.64
CA LEU A 312 36.20 17.83 40.36
C LEU A 312 35.80 17.68 41.86
N SER A 313 35.32 16.49 42.26
CA SER A 313 34.92 16.20 43.65
C SER A 313 36.01 15.56 44.49
N GLU A 314 37.05 14.97 43.92
CA GLU A 314 38.18 14.37 44.67
C GLU A 314 39.33 15.33 44.98
N ASP A 315 39.49 16.47 44.27
CA ASP A 315 40.56 17.45 44.49
C ASP A 315 40.16 18.66 45.35
N GLY A 316 39.24 18.47 46.25
CA GLY A 316 38.83 19.47 47.25
C GLY A 316 39.69 19.52 48.50
N LEU A 317 40.98 19.84 48.44
CA LEU A 317 41.81 20.40 49.54
C LEU A 317 43.30 20.49 49.12
N HIS A 318 43.68 21.51 48.44
CA HIS A 318 44.90 22.30 48.54
C HIS A 318 45.22 23.04 47.22
N GLY A 319 45.34 24.38 47.35
CA GLY A 319 46.24 25.14 46.48
C GLY A 319 45.66 25.86 45.28
N SER A 320 45.20 27.06 45.56
CA SER A 320 45.36 28.32 44.80
C SER A 320 45.95 28.25 43.37
N ARG A 321 45.19 28.86 42.44
CA ARG A 321 45.70 29.60 41.28
C ARG A 321 46.50 28.84 40.23
N ARG A 322 45.80 28.54 39.16
CA ARG A 322 46.20 28.41 37.75
C ARG A 322 45.44 27.26 37.10
N VAL A 323 44.41 27.59 36.42
CA VAL A 323 44.06 27.07 35.05
C VAL A 323 42.69 27.63 34.67
N LEU A 324 42.65 28.87 34.31
CA LEU A 324 41.64 29.49 33.49
C LEU A 324 42.32 29.73 32.14
N HIS A 325 42.34 28.74 31.25
CA HIS A 325 42.59 28.87 29.81
C HIS A 325 42.75 27.49 29.15
N ARG A 326 41.65 26.71 29.01
CA ARG A 326 41.62 25.58 28.04
C ARG A 326 40.22 24.96 27.85
N CYS A 327 39.18 25.75 27.75
CA CYS A 327 37.88 25.27 27.27
C CYS A 327 37.19 26.34 26.41
N LEU A 328 37.87 26.78 25.36
CA LEU A 328 37.29 27.51 24.23
C LEU A 328 38.22 27.31 23.01
N ARG A 329 38.05 26.19 22.33
CA ARG A 329 38.30 26.04 20.89
C ARG A 329 37.47 24.89 20.36
#